data_b5c782ba16cf6cb97630532ecab17fde
#
_entry.id   b5c782ba16cf6cb97630532ecab17fde
#
_cell.length_a   1.000
_cell.length_b   1.000
_cell.length_c   1.000
_cell.angle_alpha   90.00
_cell.angle_beta   90.00
_cell.angle_gamma   90.00
#
_symmetry.space_group_name_H-M   'P 1'
#
loop_
_entity.id
_entity.type
_entity.pdbx_description
1 polymer ?
#
loop_
_entity_poly.entity_id
_entity_poly.type
_entity_poly.pdbx_seq_one_letter_code
_entity_poly.pdbx_strand_id
1 'polypeptide(L)'
;MNEVVGCYLNSISSSKRLKESDSLEVYKQLAEHYKLAVATNGIERVQKARLSEFLPYTERIYISEAIGTIKPSKAFYEYVLRDLQCDPKECLMIGDSITNDIIGAKDAGMDVCFYNPRQKSMPEGIVVDYEIRKLRQLIDILCN
;
A
#
# COMPACT_ATOMS: atom_id res chain seq x y z
N MET A 1 3.57 -7.88 -13.13
CA MET A 1 3.22 -6.87 -12.13
C MET A 1 3.93 -5.58 -12.46
N ASN A 2 3.16 -4.54 -12.78
CA ASN A 2 3.71 -3.27 -13.27
C ASN A 2 3.49 -2.11 -12.29
N GLU A 3 2.58 -2.31 -11.34
CA GLU A 3 2.18 -1.28 -10.40
C GLU A 3 2.25 -1.80 -8.97
N VAL A 4 2.74 -0.98 -8.07
CA VAL A 4 2.69 -1.26 -6.63
C VAL A 4 1.81 -0.21 -5.98
N VAL A 5 0.70 -0.66 -5.41
CA VAL A 5 -0.20 0.21 -4.67
C VAL A 5 -0.04 -0.12 -3.19
N GLY A 6 0.38 0.84 -2.41
CA GLY A 6 0.65 0.58 -1.01
C GLY A 6 0.05 1.60 -0.08
N CYS A 7 -0.29 1.14 1.12
CA CYS A 7 -0.63 2.02 2.22
C CYS A 7 0.35 1.91 3.38
N TYR A 8 1.50 1.23 3.17
CA TYR A 8 2.51 1.13 4.21
C TYR A 8 3.02 2.50 4.66
N LEU A 9 2.98 3.50 3.76
CA LEU A 9 3.34 4.87 4.13
C LEU A 9 2.37 5.46 5.13
N ASN A 10 1.09 5.13 5.01
CA ASN A 10 0.09 5.56 5.98
C ASN A 10 0.38 4.95 7.35
N SER A 11 0.72 3.67 7.40
CA SER A 11 1.08 2.98 8.64
C SER A 11 2.30 3.62 9.28
N ILE A 12 3.32 3.89 8.49
CA ILE A 12 4.56 4.52 8.96
C ILE A 12 4.28 5.94 9.46
N SER A 13 3.50 6.72 8.71
CA SER A 13 3.23 8.11 9.07
C SER A 13 2.30 8.24 10.26
N SER A 14 1.40 7.29 10.48
CA SER A 14 0.45 7.34 11.58
C SER A 14 1.00 6.76 12.89
N SER A 15 2.07 5.98 12.83
CA SER A 15 2.68 5.36 14.00
C SER A 15 4.16 5.74 14.12
N LYS A 16 4.43 6.70 15.00
CA LYS A 16 5.82 7.12 15.27
C LYS A 16 6.70 5.98 15.77
N ARG A 17 6.11 4.97 16.40
CA ARG A 17 6.84 3.83 16.98
C ARG A 17 7.26 2.80 15.93
N LEU A 18 6.60 2.78 14.78
CA LEU A 18 6.84 1.80 13.72
C LEU A 18 7.57 2.39 12.52
N LYS A 19 7.96 3.65 12.61
CA LYS A 19 8.66 4.30 11.51
C LYS A 19 10.03 3.67 11.33
N GLU A 20 10.23 3.04 10.19
CA GLU A 20 11.53 2.50 9.84
C GLU A 20 12.42 3.61 9.30
N SER A 21 13.68 3.63 9.73
CA SER A 21 14.62 4.70 9.37
C SER A 21 14.96 4.72 7.88
N ASP A 22 14.82 3.57 7.20
CA ASP A 22 15.17 3.42 5.79
C ASP A 22 13.95 3.40 4.85
N SER A 23 12.76 3.74 5.36
CA SER A 23 11.53 3.66 4.56
C SER A 23 11.58 4.49 3.28
N LEU A 24 12.10 5.70 3.36
CA LEU A 24 12.22 6.57 2.18
C LEU A 24 13.19 6.00 1.16
N GLU A 25 14.31 5.43 1.61
CA GLU A 25 15.29 4.80 0.72
C GLU A 25 14.70 3.60 0.00
N VAL A 26 13.98 2.74 0.70
CA VAL A 26 13.27 1.60 0.10
C VAL A 26 12.27 2.09 -0.95
N TYR A 27 11.51 3.12 -0.61
CA TYR A 27 10.51 3.69 -1.52
C TYR A 27 11.15 4.21 -2.81
N LYS A 28 12.25 4.93 -2.69
CA LYS A 28 13.00 5.43 -3.85
C LYS A 28 13.48 4.31 -4.76
N GLN A 29 14.01 3.24 -4.17
CA GLN A 29 14.49 2.09 -4.95
C GLN A 29 13.33 1.41 -5.69
N LEU A 30 12.19 1.24 -5.03
CA LEU A 30 11.01 0.68 -5.68
C LEU A 30 10.53 1.56 -6.84
N ALA A 31 10.60 2.88 -6.69
CA ALA A 31 10.15 3.83 -7.71
C ALA A 31 10.99 3.74 -9.00
N GLU A 32 12.21 3.22 -8.92
CA GLU A 32 13.05 3.01 -10.09
C GLU A 32 12.52 1.89 -11.00
N HIS A 33 11.74 0.97 -10.45
CA HIS A 33 11.29 -0.23 -11.16
C HIS A 33 9.76 -0.29 -11.33
N TYR A 34 9.00 0.39 -10.49
CA TYR A 34 7.54 0.31 -10.46
C TYR A 34 6.92 1.68 -10.34
N LYS A 35 5.70 1.79 -10.82
CA LYS A 35 4.86 2.96 -10.53
C LYS A 35 4.27 2.76 -9.15
N LEU A 36 4.51 3.73 -8.27
CA LEU A 36 4.06 3.66 -6.88
C LEU A 36 2.86 4.56 -6.67
N ALA A 37 1.86 4.01 -5.99
CA ALA A 37 0.68 4.76 -5.60
C ALA A 37 0.42 4.57 -4.10
N VAL A 38 -0.21 5.54 -3.47
CA VAL A 38 -0.60 5.45 -2.07
C VAL A 38 -2.11 5.44 -1.98
N ALA A 39 -2.65 4.49 -1.23
CA ALA A 39 -4.09 4.37 -0.98
C ALA A 39 -4.32 4.45 0.53
N THR A 40 -4.99 5.48 0.99
CA THR A 40 -5.13 5.73 2.42
C THR A 40 -6.52 6.23 2.80
N ASN A 41 -7.03 5.75 3.95
CA ASN A 41 -8.21 6.32 4.57
C ASN A 41 -7.76 7.54 5.38
N GLY A 42 -8.45 8.67 5.22
CA GLY A 42 -8.11 9.84 6.00
C GLY A 42 -8.51 11.15 5.35
N ILE A 43 -8.04 12.21 5.96
CA ILE A 43 -8.28 13.59 5.52
C ILE A 43 -7.16 14.00 4.57
N GLU A 44 -7.55 14.50 3.40
CA GLU A 44 -6.61 14.81 2.31
C GLU A 44 -5.45 15.71 2.77
N ARG A 45 -5.76 16.82 3.43
CA ARG A 45 -4.74 17.76 3.89
C ARG A 45 -3.73 17.11 4.84
N VAL A 46 -4.23 16.31 5.77
CA VAL A 46 -3.39 15.65 6.78
C VAL A 46 -2.48 14.61 6.12
N GLN A 47 -3.04 13.78 5.23
CA GLN A 47 -2.27 12.72 4.59
C GLN A 47 -1.22 13.28 3.62
N LYS A 48 -1.54 14.31 2.85
CA LYS A 48 -0.56 14.93 1.96
C LYS A 48 0.61 15.53 2.75
N ALA A 49 0.34 16.14 3.90
CA ALA A 49 1.39 16.68 4.75
C ALA A 49 2.31 15.57 5.28
N ARG A 50 1.71 14.44 5.73
CA ARG A 50 2.48 13.30 6.24
C ARG A 50 3.34 12.62 5.17
N LEU A 51 2.88 12.65 3.93
CA LEU A 51 3.52 11.96 2.83
C LEU A 51 4.47 12.84 2.02
N SER A 52 4.70 14.08 2.45
CA SER A 52 5.42 15.08 1.66
C SER A 52 6.77 14.61 1.10
N GLU A 53 7.56 13.86 1.87
CA GLU A 53 8.85 13.36 1.44
C GLU A 53 8.76 12.29 0.35
N PHE A 54 7.61 11.59 0.28
CA PHE A 54 7.39 10.50 -0.66
C PHE A 54 6.72 10.96 -1.96
N LEU A 55 6.12 12.16 -1.97
CA LEU A 55 5.37 12.67 -3.11
C LEU A 55 6.16 12.72 -4.42
N PRO A 56 7.45 13.13 -4.43
CA PRO A 56 8.21 13.18 -5.67
C PRO A 56 8.36 11.84 -6.38
N TYR A 57 8.20 10.74 -5.65
CA TYR A 57 8.38 9.37 -6.17
C TYR A 57 7.05 8.65 -6.35
N THR A 58 5.92 9.34 -6.16
CA THR A 58 4.59 8.77 -6.16
C THR A 58 3.83 9.18 -7.42
N GLU A 59 3.31 8.19 -8.14
CA GLU A 59 2.52 8.41 -9.36
C GLU A 59 1.15 8.98 -9.04
N ARG A 60 0.44 8.38 -8.07
CA ARG A 60 -0.92 8.75 -7.68
C ARG A 60 -1.13 8.57 -6.19
N ILE A 61 -1.99 9.41 -5.62
CA ILE A 61 -2.43 9.30 -4.24
C ILE A 61 -3.94 9.20 -4.21
N TYR A 62 -4.44 8.16 -3.56
CA TYR A 62 -5.87 7.88 -3.41
C TYR A 62 -6.25 8.05 -1.95
N ILE A 63 -6.96 9.12 -1.65
CA ILE A 63 -7.35 9.48 -0.29
C ILE A 63 -8.87 9.41 -0.19
N SER A 64 -9.38 8.68 0.81
CA SER A 64 -10.80 8.42 0.98
C SER A 64 -11.65 9.68 0.96
N GLU A 65 -11.22 10.75 1.62
CA GLU A 65 -11.97 12.01 1.64
C GLU A 65 -12.15 12.58 0.24
N ALA A 66 -11.09 12.55 -0.58
CA ALA A 66 -11.13 13.09 -1.93
C ALA A 66 -11.94 12.23 -2.90
N ILE A 67 -11.94 10.90 -2.69
CA ILE A 67 -12.61 9.95 -3.59
C ILE A 67 -14.09 9.79 -3.23
N GLY A 68 -14.44 9.93 -1.96
CA GLY A 68 -15.80 9.75 -1.48
C GLY A 68 -16.15 8.32 -1.06
N THR A 69 -15.16 7.45 -0.95
CA THR A 69 -15.32 6.07 -0.48
C THR A 69 -14.06 5.65 0.27
N ILE A 70 -14.16 4.64 1.11
CA ILE A 70 -13.05 4.23 1.99
C ILE A 70 -12.71 2.76 1.78
N LYS A 71 -11.44 2.40 2.09
CA LYS A 71 -11.06 0.99 2.20
C LYS A 71 -11.82 0.37 3.38
N PRO A 72 -12.27 -0.87 3.32
CA PRO A 72 -12.04 -1.86 2.29
C PRO A 72 -13.13 -1.92 1.21
N SER A 73 -13.91 -0.87 1.04
CA SER A 73 -15.02 -0.84 0.07
C SER A 73 -14.55 -1.26 -1.33
N LYS A 74 -15.35 -2.08 -1.99
CA LYS A 74 -15.13 -2.47 -3.36
C LYS A 74 -15.03 -1.25 -4.27
N ALA A 75 -15.86 -0.24 -4.02
CA ALA A 75 -15.87 1.00 -4.81
C ALA A 75 -14.51 1.73 -4.73
N PHE A 76 -13.85 1.70 -3.58
CA PHE A 76 -12.53 2.31 -3.41
C PHE A 76 -11.50 1.63 -4.33
N TYR A 77 -11.41 0.30 -4.27
CA TYR A 77 -10.44 -0.43 -5.07
C TYR A 77 -10.77 -0.39 -6.57
N GLU A 78 -12.04 -0.40 -6.93
CA GLU A 78 -12.44 -0.23 -8.33
C GLU A 78 -12.03 1.14 -8.87
N TYR A 79 -12.17 2.18 -8.06
CA TYR A 79 -11.74 3.52 -8.44
C TYR A 79 -10.22 3.54 -8.71
N VAL A 80 -9.44 2.96 -7.80
CA VAL A 80 -7.97 2.90 -7.92
C VAL A 80 -7.56 2.18 -9.20
N LEU A 81 -8.09 1.00 -9.43
CA LEU A 81 -7.75 0.20 -10.59
C LEU A 81 -8.14 0.89 -11.91
N ARG A 82 -9.29 1.53 -11.92
CA ARG A 82 -9.75 2.27 -13.10
C ARG A 82 -8.87 3.47 -13.39
N ASP A 83 -8.52 4.23 -12.36
CA ASP A 83 -7.69 5.41 -12.52
C ASP A 83 -6.27 5.04 -12.97
N LEU A 84 -5.70 3.97 -12.42
CA LEU A 84 -4.39 3.46 -12.82
C LEU A 84 -4.42 2.75 -14.17
N GLN A 85 -5.59 2.43 -14.69
CA GLN A 85 -5.77 1.70 -15.94
C GLN A 85 -5.00 0.38 -15.96
N CYS A 86 -5.10 -0.36 -14.87
CA CYS A 86 -4.41 -1.64 -14.76
C CYS A 86 -5.37 -2.75 -14.33
N ASP A 87 -5.03 -3.98 -14.75
CA ASP A 87 -5.75 -5.15 -14.29
C ASP A 87 -5.38 -5.45 -12.84
N PRO A 88 -6.29 -6.03 -12.05
CA PRO A 88 -5.99 -6.33 -10.64
C PRO A 88 -4.71 -7.13 -10.45
N LYS A 89 -4.42 -8.09 -11.34
CA LYS A 89 -3.22 -8.94 -11.23
C LYS A 89 -1.92 -8.22 -11.60
N GLU A 90 -2.01 -7.03 -12.14
CA GLU A 90 -0.84 -6.20 -12.41
C GLU A 90 -0.49 -5.31 -11.23
N CYS A 91 -1.30 -5.32 -10.18
CA CYS A 91 -1.15 -4.46 -9.01
C CYS A 91 -0.87 -5.29 -7.75
N LEU A 92 0.07 -4.81 -6.96
CA LEU A 92 0.36 -5.39 -5.65
C LEU A 92 -0.03 -4.38 -4.57
N MET A 93 -0.92 -4.79 -3.67
CA MET A 93 -1.27 -3.98 -2.51
C MET A 93 -0.36 -4.34 -1.33
N ILE A 94 0.30 -3.34 -0.78
CA ILE A 94 1.16 -3.50 0.39
C ILE A 94 0.52 -2.75 1.54
N GLY A 95 0.23 -3.44 2.64
CA GLY A 95 -0.38 -2.78 3.78
C GLY A 95 -0.32 -3.60 5.05
N ASP A 96 -0.66 -2.95 6.16
CA ASP A 96 -0.61 -3.56 7.50
C ASP A 96 -2.00 -3.84 8.09
N SER A 97 -3.06 -3.37 7.46
CA SER A 97 -4.42 -3.64 7.91
C SER A 97 -4.98 -4.87 7.21
N ILE A 98 -5.25 -5.91 7.98
CA ILE A 98 -5.82 -7.15 7.42
C ILE A 98 -7.15 -6.85 6.75
N THR A 99 -8.04 -6.10 7.40
CA THR A 99 -9.37 -5.81 6.85
C THR A 99 -9.32 -4.82 5.69
N ASN A 100 -8.68 -3.68 5.89
CA ASN A 100 -8.73 -2.59 4.91
C ASN A 100 -7.87 -2.85 3.69
N ASP A 101 -6.66 -3.37 3.91
CA ASP A 101 -5.68 -3.52 2.84
C ASP A 101 -5.69 -4.91 2.24
N ILE A 102 -5.56 -5.94 3.07
CA ILE A 102 -5.38 -7.30 2.58
C ILE A 102 -6.69 -7.87 2.04
N ILE A 103 -7.73 -7.90 2.86
CA ILE A 103 -9.03 -8.43 2.43
C ILE A 103 -9.62 -7.56 1.33
N GLY A 104 -9.58 -6.24 1.48
CA GLY A 104 -10.12 -5.33 0.49
C GLY A 104 -9.48 -5.49 -0.88
N ALA A 105 -8.16 -5.57 -0.94
CA ALA A 105 -7.45 -5.74 -2.20
C ALA A 105 -7.67 -7.14 -2.80
N LYS A 106 -7.66 -8.19 -1.97
CA LYS A 106 -7.95 -9.54 -2.45
C LYS A 106 -9.34 -9.64 -3.05
N ASP A 107 -10.33 -9.03 -2.42
CA ASP A 107 -11.70 -9.02 -2.95
C ASP A 107 -11.79 -8.30 -4.30
N ALA A 108 -10.87 -7.38 -4.56
CA ALA A 108 -10.77 -6.70 -5.85
C ALA A 108 -9.92 -7.48 -6.88
N GLY A 109 -9.34 -8.61 -6.49
CA GLY A 109 -8.54 -9.46 -7.37
C GLY A 109 -7.06 -9.13 -7.42
N MET A 110 -6.58 -8.23 -6.59
CA MET A 110 -5.17 -7.84 -6.53
C MET A 110 -4.32 -8.86 -5.77
N ASP A 111 -3.04 -8.91 -6.08
CA ASP A 111 -2.07 -9.59 -5.25
C ASP A 111 -1.79 -8.73 -4.00
N VAL A 112 -1.42 -9.37 -2.91
CA VAL A 112 -1.24 -8.68 -1.63
C VAL A 112 0.06 -9.05 -0.94
N CYS A 113 0.66 -8.05 -0.30
CA CYS A 113 1.82 -8.20 0.57
C CYS A 113 1.46 -7.64 1.94
N PHE A 114 1.44 -8.51 2.94
CA PHE A 114 1.12 -8.11 4.30
C PHE A 114 2.37 -7.59 5.01
N TYR A 115 2.37 -6.29 5.35
CA TYR A 115 3.41 -5.70 6.17
C TYR A 115 3.06 -5.96 7.63
N ASN A 116 3.82 -6.87 8.27
CA ASN A 116 3.48 -7.42 9.59
C ASN A 116 4.66 -7.33 10.58
N PRO A 117 5.10 -6.10 10.93
CA PRO A 117 6.23 -5.95 11.85
C PRO A 117 5.93 -6.46 13.27
N ARG A 118 4.63 -6.49 13.64
CA ARG A 118 4.21 -6.96 14.97
C ARG A 118 3.92 -8.45 15.03
N GLN A 119 4.10 -9.18 13.93
CA GLN A 119 3.88 -10.63 13.86
C GLN A 119 2.48 -11.06 14.29
N LYS A 120 1.47 -10.32 13.85
CA LYS A 120 0.07 -10.67 14.08
C LYS A 120 -0.27 -11.97 13.36
N SER A 121 -1.17 -12.77 13.97
CA SER A 121 -1.69 -13.96 13.30
C SER A 121 -2.64 -13.59 12.18
N MET A 122 -2.53 -14.29 11.04
CA MET A 122 -3.48 -14.15 9.96
C MET A 122 -4.75 -14.95 10.28
N PRO A 123 -5.95 -14.37 10.08
CA PRO A 123 -7.19 -15.13 10.24
C PRO A 123 -7.23 -16.36 9.33
N GLU A 124 -7.89 -17.41 9.81
CA GLU A 124 -8.04 -18.64 9.03
C GLU A 124 -8.71 -18.37 7.69
N GLY A 125 -8.23 -19.01 6.65
CA GLY A 125 -8.78 -18.87 5.30
C GLY A 125 -8.25 -17.70 4.49
N ILE A 126 -7.42 -16.84 5.07
CA ILE A 126 -6.80 -15.74 4.35
C ILE A 126 -5.38 -16.09 3.98
N VAL A 127 -5.09 -16.09 2.68
CA VAL A 127 -3.76 -16.38 2.14
C VAL A 127 -3.23 -15.11 1.47
N VAL A 128 -2.00 -14.75 1.81
CA VAL A 128 -1.32 -13.60 1.18
C VAL A 128 -0.25 -14.11 0.23
N ASP A 129 0.05 -13.31 -0.78
CA ASP A 129 1.10 -13.65 -1.74
C ASP A 129 2.48 -13.46 -1.13
N TYR A 130 2.62 -12.44 -0.28
CA TYR A 130 3.85 -12.14 0.45
C TYR A 130 3.53 -11.65 1.84
N GLU A 131 4.40 -11.96 2.78
CA GLU A 131 4.36 -11.37 4.12
C GLU A 131 5.76 -10.89 4.48
N ILE A 132 5.87 -9.64 4.93
CA ILE A 132 7.14 -9.04 5.30
C ILE A 132 7.05 -8.43 6.70
N ARG A 133 8.17 -8.36 7.38
CA ARG A 133 8.29 -7.73 8.69
C ARG A 133 9.04 -6.41 8.64
N LYS A 134 9.88 -6.24 7.61
CA LYS A 134 10.65 -5.03 7.37
C LYS A 134 10.45 -4.59 5.92
N LEU A 135 10.33 -3.29 5.71
CA LEU A 135 10.10 -2.74 4.36
C LEU A 135 11.23 -3.10 3.38
N ARG A 136 12.46 -3.20 3.87
CA ARG A 136 13.60 -3.57 3.04
C ARG A 136 13.43 -4.93 2.35
N GLN A 137 12.65 -5.83 2.94
CA GLN A 137 12.37 -7.12 2.30
C GLN A 137 11.67 -6.98 0.95
N LEU A 138 11.00 -5.84 0.71
CA LEU A 138 10.38 -5.57 -0.59
C LEU A 138 11.41 -5.51 -1.72
N ILE A 139 12.62 -5.02 -1.43
CA ILE A 139 13.69 -4.97 -2.42
C ILE A 139 14.07 -6.38 -2.85
N ASP A 140 14.18 -7.31 -1.89
CA ASP A 140 14.53 -8.69 -2.19
C ASP A 140 13.45 -9.39 -3.01
N ILE A 141 12.18 -9.07 -2.74
CA ILE A 141 11.04 -9.71 -3.42
C ILE A 141 10.79 -9.12 -4.81
N LEU A 142 10.91 -7.80 -4.94
CA LEU A 142 10.43 -7.08 -6.13
C LEU A 142 11.52 -6.60 -7.07
N CYS A 143 12.73 -6.43 -6.58
CA CYS A 143 13.81 -5.84 -7.37
C CYS A 143 14.94 -6.84 -7.76
N ASN A 144 14.74 -8.10 -7.43
CA ASN A 144 15.72 -9.16 -7.80
C ASN A 144 15.19 -10.03 -8.91
#